data_fe05bfa3bfdad6d2930c3e5c5a5ece53
#
_entry.id   fe05bfa3bfdad6d2930c3e5c5a5ece53
#
_cell.length_a   1.000
_cell.length_b   1.000
_cell.length_c   1.000
_cell.angle_alpha   90.00
_cell.angle_beta   90.00
_cell.angle_gamma   90.00
#
_symmetry.space_group_name_H-M   'P 1'
#
loop_
_entity.id
_entity.type
_entity.pdbx_description
1 polymer ?
#
loop_
_entity_poly.entity_id
_entity_poly.type
_entity_poly.pdbx_seq_one_letter_code
_entity_poly.pdbx_strand_id
1 'polypeptide(L)'
;MRLLTWNIQCGKGCDGVTDLARIVAVARQTLDADVFCFQEVSANFSRFSDGADQSAQLAALLPGYSAIFRPAIETMDRDGNLHRFGNMTLSRLPVLQIANHLLPWPGAATVRSMRRHALEVTVQAAFGAIRIVNTHLEFHSADQREAQIARLLDLQEDASVSPTQAGSRHDEPYASQTVAASSLMCGDFNFDVADSQHALIDRSGRPGLNYRDAWTANRPGRPRAPTCGIYDRAQWADGPDCRDFIFVTEDLFSHVRSIDVNAATDASDHQPIAIELAE
;
A
#
# COMPACT_ATOMS: atom_id res chain seq x y z
N MET A 1 -12.66 -4.65 10.70
CA MET A 1 -11.21 -4.55 10.40
C MET A 1 -10.85 -3.09 10.16
N ARG A 2 -9.74 -2.62 10.74
CA ARG A 2 -9.26 -1.25 10.62
C ARG A 2 -7.89 -1.26 9.94
N LEU A 3 -7.71 -0.47 8.89
CA LEU A 3 -6.47 -0.40 8.13
C LEU A 3 -6.04 1.06 7.94
N LEU A 4 -4.73 1.30 8.00
CA LEU A 4 -4.12 2.58 7.65
C LEU A 4 -3.05 2.34 6.58
N THR A 5 -3.10 3.14 5.50
CA THR A 5 -2.04 3.19 4.48
C THR A 5 -1.35 4.55 4.49
N TRP A 6 -0.03 4.55 4.29
CA TRP A 6 0.76 5.78 4.31
C TRP A 6 2.10 5.63 3.59
N ASN A 7 2.37 6.48 2.61
CA ASN A 7 3.72 6.70 2.11
C ASN A 7 4.49 7.52 3.16
N ILE A 8 5.47 6.90 3.81
CA ILE A 8 6.20 7.48 4.94
C ILE A 8 7.47 8.24 4.55
N GLN A 9 7.75 8.39 3.27
CA GLN A 9 8.96 9.09 2.77
C GLN A 9 10.25 8.67 3.52
N CYS A 10 10.47 7.37 3.68
CA CYS A 10 11.57 6.83 4.49
C CYS A 10 11.62 7.41 5.93
N GLY A 11 10.47 7.73 6.51
CA GLY A 11 10.33 8.32 7.83
C GLY A 11 10.71 9.80 7.92
N LYS A 12 10.95 10.47 6.78
CA LYS A 12 11.37 11.87 6.73
C LYS A 12 10.16 12.80 6.70
N GLY A 13 10.08 13.69 7.67
CA GLY A 13 9.05 14.73 7.71
C GLY A 13 9.38 15.93 6.83
N CYS A 14 8.38 16.83 6.65
CA CYS A 14 8.55 18.10 5.95
C CYS A 14 9.55 19.04 6.63
N ASP A 15 9.88 18.78 7.90
CA ASP A 15 10.95 19.43 8.65
C ASP A 15 12.36 18.92 8.27
N GLY A 16 12.44 17.90 7.41
CA GLY A 16 13.68 17.26 6.97
C GLY A 16 14.24 16.23 7.96
N VAL A 17 13.59 15.98 9.11
CA VAL A 17 14.04 15.04 10.12
C VAL A 17 13.47 13.65 9.87
N THR A 18 14.33 12.62 9.85
CA THR A 18 13.93 11.22 9.78
C THR A 18 13.62 10.69 11.19
N ASP A 19 12.37 10.30 11.45
CA ASP A 19 11.92 9.81 12.76
C ASP A 19 10.78 8.79 12.62
N LEU A 20 11.11 7.51 12.71
CA LEU A 20 10.14 6.42 12.63
C LEU A 20 9.24 6.30 13.87
N ALA A 21 9.71 6.76 15.04
CA ALA A 21 8.88 6.80 16.23
C ALA A 21 7.74 7.82 16.06
N ARG A 22 8.03 8.97 15.43
CA ARG A 22 7.04 9.97 15.03
C ARG A 22 6.02 9.36 14.03
N ILE A 23 6.49 8.66 13.00
CA ILE A 23 5.61 7.96 12.04
C ILE A 23 4.64 7.03 12.77
N VAL A 24 5.16 6.15 13.64
CA VAL A 24 4.32 5.20 14.38
C VAL A 24 3.35 5.90 15.34
N ALA A 25 3.80 6.97 16.02
CA ALA A 25 2.95 7.74 16.91
C ALA A 25 1.78 8.38 16.17
N VAL A 26 2.04 9.04 15.02
CA VAL A 26 1.00 9.63 14.15
C VAL A 26 0.07 8.56 13.62
N ALA A 27 0.59 7.45 13.12
CA ALA A 27 -0.23 6.37 12.58
C ALA A 27 -1.20 5.81 13.65
N ARG A 28 -0.72 5.56 14.87
CA ARG A 28 -1.56 5.08 15.99
C ARG A 28 -2.57 6.11 16.48
N GLN A 29 -2.21 7.40 16.47
CA GLN A 29 -3.14 8.49 16.84
C GLN A 29 -4.23 8.66 15.77
N THR A 30 -3.90 8.44 14.50
CA THR A 30 -4.87 8.50 13.40
C THR A 30 -5.88 7.35 13.50
N LEU A 31 -5.38 6.12 13.69
CA LEU A 31 -6.21 4.93 13.84
C LEU A 31 -5.47 3.86 14.65
N ASP A 32 -6.11 3.27 15.64
CA ASP A 32 -5.64 2.00 16.23
C ASP A 32 -5.93 0.85 15.25
N ALA A 33 -5.12 0.79 14.19
CA ALA A 33 -5.33 -0.09 13.06
C ALA A 33 -5.00 -1.55 13.37
N ASP A 34 -5.75 -2.47 12.75
CA ASP A 34 -5.43 -3.88 12.75
C ASP A 34 -4.28 -4.18 11.77
N VAL A 35 -4.19 -3.35 10.71
CA VAL A 35 -3.15 -3.46 9.67
C VAL A 35 -2.62 -2.07 9.31
N PHE A 36 -1.29 -1.94 9.27
CA PHE A 36 -0.60 -0.79 8.70
C PHE A 36 0.06 -1.19 7.38
N CYS A 37 -0.12 -0.37 6.35
CA CYS A 37 0.50 -0.50 5.03
C CYS A 37 1.37 0.72 4.77
N PHE A 38 2.68 0.56 4.90
CA PHE A 38 3.64 1.63 4.65
C PHE A 38 4.33 1.46 3.30
N GLN A 39 4.50 2.56 2.56
CA GLN A 39 5.30 2.65 1.36
C GLN A 39 6.57 3.44 1.66
N GLU A 40 7.57 3.30 0.79
CA GLU A 40 8.89 3.91 0.92
C GLU A 40 9.63 3.53 2.21
N VAL A 41 9.61 2.25 2.55
CA VAL A 41 10.46 1.72 3.63
C VAL A 41 11.83 1.37 3.06
N SER A 42 12.88 1.92 3.67
CA SER A 42 14.26 1.78 3.24
C SER A 42 15.08 0.97 4.23
N ALA A 43 16.02 0.18 3.73
CA ALA A 43 17.01 -0.49 4.57
C ALA A 43 18.40 -0.33 3.95
N ASN A 44 19.33 0.15 4.77
CA ASN A 44 20.76 0.34 4.52
C ASN A 44 21.12 1.43 3.48
N PHE A 45 20.17 2.14 2.86
CA PHE A 45 20.49 3.28 2.01
C PHE A 45 20.92 4.48 2.86
N SER A 46 22.18 4.92 2.75
CA SER A 46 22.69 6.07 3.51
C SER A 46 21.90 7.36 3.26
N ARG A 47 21.46 7.58 2.02
CA ARG A 47 20.72 8.79 1.63
C ARG A 47 19.28 8.83 2.17
N PHE A 48 18.66 7.69 2.38
CA PHE A 48 17.23 7.60 2.73
C PHE A 48 16.96 7.19 4.17
N SER A 49 17.90 6.45 4.78
CA SER A 49 17.72 5.92 6.13
C SER A 49 18.98 6.05 7.01
N ASP A 50 19.93 6.89 6.63
CA ASP A 50 21.24 7.00 7.29
C ASP A 50 21.94 5.64 7.51
N GLY A 51 21.73 4.71 6.57
CA GLY A 51 22.24 3.35 6.63
C GLY A 51 21.48 2.42 7.60
N ALA A 52 20.37 2.86 8.19
CA ALA A 52 19.59 2.03 9.10
C ALA A 52 18.64 1.07 8.35
N ASP A 53 18.30 -0.03 8.99
CA ASP A 53 17.21 -0.93 8.55
C ASP A 53 15.88 -0.46 9.17
N GLN A 54 15.14 0.35 8.40
CA GLN A 54 13.85 0.89 8.85
C GLN A 54 12.80 -0.21 9.03
N SER A 55 12.88 -1.31 8.27
CA SER A 55 11.93 -2.42 8.43
C SER A 55 12.08 -3.09 9.80
N ALA A 56 13.32 -3.27 10.27
CA ALA A 56 13.58 -3.79 11.61
C ALA A 56 13.16 -2.79 12.70
N GLN A 57 13.40 -1.50 12.49
CA GLN A 57 13.00 -0.46 13.45
C GLN A 57 11.48 -0.35 13.58
N LEU A 58 10.73 -0.35 12.46
CA LEU A 58 9.27 -0.32 12.47
C LEU A 58 8.69 -1.55 13.15
N ALA A 59 9.26 -2.74 12.91
CA ALA A 59 8.86 -3.97 13.60
C ALA A 59 9.05 -3.86 15.12
N ALA A 60 10.15 -3.28 15.58
CA ALA A 60 10.43 -3.07 17.00
C ALA A 60 9.48 -2.03 17.64
N LEU A 61 9.07 -0.99 16.89
CA LEU A 61 8.15 0.05 17.35
C LEU A 61 6.68 -0.42 17.40
N LEU A 62 6.35 -1.52 16.71
CA LEU A 62 5.01 -2.10 16.64
C LEU A 62 4.99 -3.55 17.17
N PRO A 63 5.33 -3.77 18.45
CA PRO A 63 5.29 -5.10 19.04
C PRO A 63 3.85 -5.64 19.00
N GLY A 64 3.70 -6.94 18.73
CA GLY A 64 2.41 -7.61 18.57
C GLY A 64 1.85 -7.57 17.14
N TYR A 65 2.55 -6.96 16.19
CA TYR A 65 2.25 -7.06 14.77
C TYR A 65 3.21 -8.02 14.07
N SER A 66 2.68 -8.86 13.20
CA SER A 66 3.49 -9.58 12.21
C SER A 66 4.02 -8.58 11.19
N ALA A 67 5.33 -8.43 11.10
CA ALA A 67 5.99 -7.45 10.25
C ALA A 67 6.46 -8.10 8.95
N ILE A 68 5.90 -7.68 7.83
CA ILE A 68 6.18 -8.21 6.50
C ILE A 68 6.73 -7.08 5.63
N PHE A 69 8.04 -7.07 5.41
CA PHE A 69 8.71 -6.17 4.47
C PHE A 69 9.08 -6.95 3.20
N ARG A 70 8.79 -6.37 2.04
CA ARG A 70 9.27 -6.88 0.74
C ARG A 70 9.83 -5.70 -0.06
N PRO A 71 11.03 -5.86 -0.61
CA PRO A 71 11.62 -4.83 -1.47
C PRO A 71 11.12 -4.95 -2.91
N ALA A 72 10.95 -3.79 -3.56
CA ALA A 72 10.88 -3.66 -5.00
C ALA A 72 12.29 -3.57 -5.61
N ILE A 73 13.22 -3.02 -4.83
CA ILE A 73 14.61 -2.81 -5.21
C ILE A 73 15.51 -3.48 -4.19
N GLU A 74 16.42 -4.30 -4.69
CA GLU A 74 17.55 -4.86 -3.95
C GLU A 74 18.81 -4.61 -4.76
N THR A 75 19.80 -3.96 -4.14
CA THR A 75 21.11 -3.68 -4.76
C THR A 75 22.22 -3.89 -3.75
N MET A 76 23.41 -4.22 -4.24
CA MET A 76 24.60 -4.30 -3.42
C MET A 76 25.52 -3.12 -3.73
N ASP A 77 26.11 -2.52 -2.69
CA ASP A 77 27.17 -1.56 -2.87
C ASP A 77 28.52 -2.25 -3.14
N ARG A 78 29.59 -1.44 -3.28
CA ARG A 78 30.95 -1.94 -3.57
C ARG A 78 31.56 -2.73 -2.40
N ASP A 79 31.05 -2.50 -1.20
CA ASP A 79 31.51 -3.13 0.05
C ASP A 79 30.72 -4.41 0.37
N GLY A 80 29.74 -4.76 -0.49
CA GLY A 80 28.90 -5.94 -0.35
C GLY A 80 27.69 -5.76 0.58
N ASN A 81 27.34 -4.54 0.96
CA ASN A 81 26.15 -4.28 1.77
C ASN A 81 24.89 -4.31 0.91
N LEU A 82 23.88 -5.03 1.37
CA LEU A 82 22.59 -5.14 0.70
C LEU A 82 21.70 -3.94 1.06
N HIS A 83 21.31 -3.17 0.04
CA HIS A 83 20.37 -2.07 0.14
C HIS A 83 19.00 -2.51 -0.36
N ARG A 84 17.93 -2.18 0.37
CA ARG A 84 16.55 -2.57 0.05
C ARG A 84 15.60 -1.38 0.17
N PHE A 85 14.64 -1.31 -0.78
CA PHE A 85 13.61 -0.28 -0.77
C PHE A 85 12.29 -0.88 -1.26
N GLY A 86 11.19 -0.65 -0.53
CA GLY A 86 9.89 -1.23 -0.89
C GLY A 86 8.77 -0.91 0.09
N ASN A 87 7.80 -1.83 0.16
CA ASN A 87 6.61 -1.68 0.99
C ASN A 87 6.65 -2.63 2.19
N MET A 88 6.00 -2.19 3.26
CA MET A 88 5.87 -2.96 4.49
C MET A 88 4.42 -3.04 4.94
N THR A 89 3.96 -4.23 5.26
CA THR A 89 2.66 -4.47 5.88
C THR A 89 2.87 -5.03 7.27
N LEU A 90 2.24 -4.41 8.27
CA LEU A 90 2.27 -4.89 9.65
C LEU A 90 0.84 -5.26 10.05
N SER A 91 0.63 -6.50 10.52
CA SER A 91 -0.70 -7.02 10.87
C SER A 91 -0.73 -7.61 12.28
N ARG A 92 -1.72 -7.19 13.09
CA ARG A 92 -2.05 -7.90 14.34
C ARG A 92 -3.11 -8.99 14.14
N LEU A 93 -3.70 -9.05 12.92
CA LEU A 93 -4.55 -10.16 12.52
C LEU A 93 -3.70 -11.36 12.10
N PRO A 94 -4.20 -12.60 12.24
CA PRO A 94 -3.50 -13.76 11.74
C PRO A 94 -3.21 -13.65 10.25
N VAL A 95 -1.95 -13.81 9.87
CA VAL A 95 -1.51 -13.81 8.47
C VAL A 95 -1.60 -15.24 7.93
N LEU A 96 -2.37 -15.41 6.86
CA LEU A 96 -2.60 -16.71 6.21
C LEU A 96 -1.63 -16.95 5.06
N GLN A 97 -1.31 -15.90 4.30
CA GLN A 97 -0.45 -16.00 3.13
C GLN A 97 0.26 -14.68 2.85
N ILE A 98 1.43 -14.77 2.23
CA ILE A 98 2.22 -13.62 1.77
C ILE A 98 2.66 -13.89 0.34
N ALA A 99 2.45 -12.92 -0.56
CA ALA A 99 3.00 -12.93 -1.90
C ALA A 99 3.65 -11.58 -2.23
N ASN A 100 4.67 -11.61 -3.08
CA ASN A 100 5.34 -10.41 -3.57
C ASN A 100 5.29 -10.41 -5.10
N HIS A 101 4.57 -9.47 -5.69
CA HIS A 101 4.36 -9.37 -7.11
C HIS A 101 5.19 -8.22 -7.67
N LEU A 102 6.31 -8.52 -8.34
CA LEU A 102 7.02 -7.50 -9.12
C LEU A 102 6.09 -7.03 -10.25
N LEU A 103 5.88 -5.74 -10.32
CA LEU A 103 5.02 -5.12 -11.32
C LEU A 103 5.79 -4.88 -12.64
N PRO A 104 5.11 -4.83 -13.80
CA PRO A 104 5.73 -4.54 -15.07
C PRO A 104 6.54 -3.24 -15.05
N TRP A 105 7.69 -3.30 -15.72
CA TRP A 105 8.59 -2.17 -15.86
C TRP A 105 9.07 -2.06 -17.31
N PRO A 106 8.17 -1.73 -18.25
CA PRO A 106 8.53 -1.57 -19.65
C PRO A 106 9.60 -0.49 -19.80
N GLY A 107 10.58 -0.76 -20.66
CA GLY A 107 11.71 0.15 -20.88
C GLY A 107 11.24 1.51 -21.38
N ALA A 108 11.76 2.59 -20.77
CA ALA A 108 11.54 3.96 -21.17
C ALA A 108 12.90 4.68 -21.14
N ALA A 109 13.58 4.77 -22.28
CA ALA A 109 14.98 5.21 -22.36
C ALA A 109 15.21 6.65 -21.86
N THR A 110 14.18 7.50 -21.86
CA THR A 110 14.27 8.92 -21.51
C THR A 110 13.61 9.28 -20.19
N VAL A 111 12.98 8.33 -19.51
CA VAL A 111 12.23 8.57 -18.28
C VAL A 111 12.96 7.93 -17.11
N ARG A 112 13.26 8.74 -16.09
CA ARG A 112 13.75 8.21 -14.82
C ARG A 112 12.63 7.36 -14.17
N SER A 113 12.90 6.11 -13.87
CA SER A 113 11.93 5.22 -13.24
C SER A 113 12.65 4.17 -12.41
N MET A 114 11.88 3.47 -11.58
CA MET A 114 12.39 2.36 -10.78
C MET A 114 11.38 1.21 -10.77
N ARG A 115 11.86 0.01 -10.42
CA ARG A 115 10.98 -1.15 -10.24
C ARG A 115 9.98 -0.91 -9.12
N ARG A 116 8.77 -1.35 -9.34
CA ARG A 116 7.66 -1.30 -8.40
C ARG A 116 7.14 -2.71 -8.11
N HIS A 117 6.42 -2.87 -7.02
CA HIS A 117 5.83 -4.14 -6.63
C HIS A 117 4.51 -3.94 -5.88
N ALA A 118 3.76 -5.01 -5.74
CA ALA A 118 2.64 -5.13 -4.83
C ALA A 118 2.96 -6.18 -3.77
N LEU A 119 2.94 -5.77 -2.51
CA LEU A 119 3.02 -6.67 -1.37
C LEU A 119 1.60 -7.12 -1.01
N GLU A 120 1.30 -8.38 -1.25
CA GLU A 120 0.03 -9.00 -0.93
C GLU A 120 0.14 -9.78 0.37
N VAL A 121 -0.75 -9.49 1.31
CA VAL A 121 -0.85 -10.20 2.60
C VAL A 121 -2.30 -10.59 2.81
N THR A 122 -2.58 -11.89 2.85
CA THR A 122 -3.91 -12.39 3.20
C THR A 122 -4.01 -12.53 4.71
N VAL A 123 -5.00 -11.88 5.30
CA VAL A 123 -5.27 -11.92 6.75
C VAL A 123 -6.62 -12.53 7.06
N GLN A 124 -6.76 -13.12 8.25
CA GLN A 124 -8.03 -13.57 8.79
C GLN A 124 -8.71 -12.43 9.54
N ALA A 125 -9.69 -11.79 8.91
CA ALA A 125 -10.59 -10.86 9.56
C ALA A 125 -11.77 -11.60 10.21
N ALA A 126 -12.58 -10.91 11.04
CA ALA A 126 -13.75 -11.51 11.70
C ALA A 126 -14.79 -12.02 10.70
N PHE A 127 -14.90 -11.34 9.55
CA PHE A 127 -15.84 -11.66 8.46
C PHE A 127 -15.21 -12.43 7.28
N GLY A 128 -14.05 -13.05 7.48
CA GLY A 128 -13.42 -13.91 6.47
C GLY A 128 -11.97 -13.56 6.15
N ALA A 129 -11.39 -14.31 5.24
CA ALA A 129 -10.06 -14.05 4.72
C ALA A 129 -10.11 -12.88 3.74
N ILE A 130 -9.19 -11.91 3.89
CA ILE A 130 -9.10 -10.72 3.04
C ILE A 130 -7.67 -10.56 2.55
N ARG A 131 -7.52 -10.36 1.25
CA ARG A 131 -6.25 -9.99 0.63
C ARG A 131 -6.03 -8.49 0.76
N ILE A 132 -4.90 -8.11 1.33
CA ILE A 132 -4.45 -6.73 1.44
C ILE A 132 -3.30 -6.55 0.46
N VAL A 133 -3.48 -5.69 -0.53
CA VAL A 133 -2.51 -5.40 -1.58
C VAL A 133 -1.94 -4.00 -1.34
N ASN A 134 -0.73 -3.94 -0.79
CA ASN A 134 0.00 -2.71 -0.52
C ASN A 134 0.91 -2.40 -1.70
N THR A 135 0.67 -1.31 -2.42
CA THR A 135 1.42 -0.94 -3.63
C THR A 135 1.91 0.50 -3.61
N HIS A 136 2.94 0.77 -4.41
CA HIS A 136 3.41 2.10 -4.75
C HIS A 136 3.76 2.10 -6.23
N LEU A 137 2.97 2.80 -7.06
CA LEU A 137 3.10 2.80 -8.51
C LEU A 137 4.17 3.79 -9.00
N GLU A 138 4.52 3.70 -10.27
CA GLU A 138 5.55 4.54 -10.87
C GLU A 138 5.16 6.02 -10.92
N PHE A 139 6.08 6.90 -10.55
CA PHE A 139 5.84 8.33 -10.46
C PHE A 139 5.94 9.05 -11.80
N HIS A 140 6.99 8.77 -12.59
CA HIS A 140 7.35 9.57 -13.76
C HIS A 140 6.71 9.10 -15.08
N SER A 141 6.20 7.86 -15.15
CA SER A 141 5.74 7.26 -16.41
C SER A 141 4.29 6.78 -16.30
N ALA A 142 3.39 7.44 -17.00
CA ALA A 142 1.98 7.04 -17.12
C ALA A 142 1.85 5.64 -17.76
N ASP A 143 2.62 5.35 -18.82
CA ASP A 143 2.60 4.05 -19.51
C ASP A 143 3.02 2.90 -18.58
N GLN A 144 4.04 3.14 -17.73
CA GLN A 144 4.45 2.14 -16.74
C GLN A 144 3.39 1.96 -15.67
N ARG A 145 2.72 3.04 -15.20
CA ARG A 145 1.59 2.93 -14.27
C ARG A 145 0.44 2.14 -14.86
N GLU A 146 0.08 2.38 -16.13
CA GLU A 146 -1.00 1.62 -16.80
C GLU A 146 -0.69 0.13 -16.88
N ALA A 147 0.56 -0.23 -17.24
CA ALA A 147 0.99 -1.62 -17.25
C ALA A 147 0.95 -2.24 -15.84
N GLN A 148 1.30 -1.47 -14.80
CA GLN A 148 1.23 -1.89 -13.41
C GLN A 148 -0.20 -2.08 -12.93
N ILE A 149 -1.10 -1.16 -13.28
CA ILE A 149 -2.54 -1.26 -13.01
C ILE A 149 -3.12 -2.50 -13.68
N ALA A 150 -2.82 -2.73 -14.96
CA ALA A 150 -3.29 -3.91 -15.68
C ALA A 150 -2.90 -5.20 -14.95
N ARG A 151 -1.65 -5.29 -14.47
CA ARG A 151 -1.18 -6.46 -13.72
C ARG A 151 -1.89 -6.64 -12.37
N LEU A 152 -2.16 -5.54 -11.65
CA LEU A 152 -2.91 -5.58 -10.38
C LEU A 152 -4.34 -6.09 -10.61
N LEU A 153 -4.97 -5.68 -11.71
CA LEU A 153 -6.30 -6.15 -12.08
C LEU A 153 -6.29 -7.62 -12.51
N ASP A 154 -5.24 -8.09 -13.22
CA ASP A 154 -5.08 -9.51 -13.54
C ASP A 154 -4.99 -10.37 -12.27
N LEU A 155 -4.22 -9.92 -11.27
CA LEU A 155 -4.12 -10.62 -9.98
C LEU A 155 -5.46 -10.71 -9.25
N GLN A 156 -6.29 -9.65 -9.34
CA GLN A 156 -7.64 -9.66 -8.76
C GLN A 156 -8.59 -10.59 -9.53
N GLU A 157 -8.53 -10.57 -10.85
CA GLU A 157 -9.34 -11.46 -11.71
C GLU A 157 -9.01 -12.93 -11.40
N ASP A 158 -7.72 -13.31 -11.41
CA ASP A 158 -7.24 -14.64 -11.10
C ASP A 158 -7.77 -15.13 -9.74
N ALA A 159 -7.66 -14.28 -8.70
CA ALA A 159 -8.13 -14.61 -7.37
C ALA A 159 -9.66 -14.72 -7.25
N SER A 160 -10.40 -13.92 -8.04
CA SER A 160 -11.86 -13.87 -7.99
C SER A 160 -12.50 -15.05 -8.71
N VAL A 161 -11.91 -15.51 -9.82
CA VAL A 161 -12.47 -16.63 -10.61
C VAL A 161 -12.04 -17.98 -10.05
N SER A 162 -10.97 -18.05 -9.28
CA SER A 162 -10.43 -19.29 -8.72
C SER A 162 -10.08 -19.16 -7.23
N PRO A 163 -11.02 -18.72 -6.37
CA PRO A 163 -10.73 -18.60 -4.97
C PRO A 163 -10.47 -19.97 -4.36
N THR A 164 -9.44 -20.07 -3.53
CA THR A 164 -9.09 -21.31 -2.83
C THR A 164 -8.99 -21.07 -1.33
N GLN A 165 -9.35 -22.06 -0.53
CA GLN A 165 -9.14 -22.02 0.92
C GLN A 165 -7.93 -22.88 1.29
N ALA A 166 -7.23 -22.49 2.34
CA ALA A 166 -6.12 -23.27 2.87
C ALA A 166 -6.57 -24.68 3.20
N GLY A 167 -5.86 -25.67 2.69
CA GLY A 167 -6.02 -27.05 3.10
C GLY A 167 -5.50 -27.28 4.53
N SER A 168 -5.76 -28.46 5.08
CA SER A 168 -5.37 -28.82 6.44
C SER A 168 -3.86 -29.03 6.65
N ARG A 169 -3.04 -28.99 5.61
CA ARG A 169 -1.59 -29.18 5.64
C ARG A 169 -0.89 -27.88 5.27
N HIS A 170 -0.39 -27.18 6.27
CA HIS A 170 0.32 -25.90 6.09
C HIS A 170 1.84 -26.03 6.02
N ASP A 171 2.36 -27.23 6.14
CA ASP A 171 3.80 -27.55 6.22
C ASP A 171 4.40 -28.10 4.92
N GLU A 172 3.59 -28.19 3.85
CA GLU A 172 4.02 -28.67 2.54
C GLU A 172 3.98 -27.54 1.48
N PRO A 173 4.97 -27.42 0.58
CA PRO A 173 4.98 -26.40 -0.49
C PRO A 173 3.80 -26.48 -1.46
N TYR A 174 3.23 -27.68 -1.63
CA TYR A 174 2.04 -27.93 -2.47
C TYR A 174 0.72 -27.88 -1.70
N ALA A 175 0.75 -27.53 -0.42
CA ALA A 175 -0.49 -27.32 0.34
C ALA A 175 -1.33 -26.25 -0.33
N SER A 176 -2.65 -26.41 -0.30
CA SER A 176 -3.57 -25.41 -0.84
C SER A 176 -3.36 -24.07 -0.11
N GLN A 177 -3.03 -23.06 -0.87
CA GLN A 177 -2.87 -21.70 -0.36
C GLN A 177 -4.23 -21.02 -0.25
N THR A 178 -4.40 -20.12 0.72
CA THR A 178 -5.62 -19.33 0.81
C THR A 178 -5.57 -18.21 -0.22
N VAL A 179 -6.42 -18.30 -1.23
CA VAL A 179 -6.63 -17.21 -2.20
C VAL A 179 -8.03 -16.66 -1.98
N ALA A 180 -8.13 -15.55 -1.25
CA ALA A 180 -9.39 -14.89 -0.99
C ALA A 180 -9.77 -14.02 -2.20
N ALA A 181 -11.02 -14.09 -2.64
CA ALA A 181 -11.55 -13.21 -3.69
C ALA A 181 -11.71 -11.77 -3.17
N SER A 182 -12.16 -11.63 -1.91
CA SER A 182 -12.31 -10.33 -1.25
C SER A 182 -10.95 -9.67 -1.03
N SER A 183 -10.82 -8.42 -1.47
CA SER A 183 -9.53 -7.72 -1.45
C SER A 183 -9.68 -6.24 -1.12
N LEU A 184 -8.65 -5.71 -0.47
CA LEU A 184 -8.41 -4.29 -0.27
C LEU A 184 -7.05 -3.96 -0.87
N MET A 185 -7.02 -3.04 -1.84
CA MET A 185 -5.80 -2.54 -2.45
C MET A 185 -5.57 -1.09 -2.03
N CYS A 186 -4.38 -0.78 -1.52
CA CYS A 186 -4.07 0.55 -0.99
C CYS A 186 -2.62 0.96 -1.25
N GLY A 187 -2.35 2.25 -1.13
CA GLY A 187 -1.03 2.82 -1.23
C GLY A 187 -0.97 4.09 -2.04
N ASP A 188 0.23 4.42 -2.51
CA ASP A 188 0.50 5.56 -3.37
C ASP A 188 0.43 5.14 -4.84
N PHE A 189 -0.59 5.64 -5.54
CA PHE A 189 -0.83 5.30 -6.94
C PHE A 189 -0.20 6.28 -7.92
N ASN A 190 0.31 7.41 -7.44
CA ASN A 190 0.98 8.42 -8.26
C ASN A 190 0.14 8.96 -9.44
N PHE A 191 -1.19 8.95 -9.30
CA PHE A 191 -2.13 9.59 -10.21
C PHE A 191 -3.22 10.34 -9.42
N ASP A 192 -3.86 11.33 -10.02
CA ASP A 192 -5.00 12.04 -9.45
C ASP A 192 -6.32 11.31 -9.77
N VAL A 193 -7.36 11.59 -8.97
CA VAL A 193 -8.70 11.02 -9.17
C VAL A 193 -9.30 11.39 -10.54
N ALA A 194 -8.90 12.49 -11.14
CA ALA A 194 -9.33 12.93 -12.47
C ALA A 194 -8.57 12.22 -13.61
N ASP A 195 -7.48 11.53 -13.31
CA ASP A 195 -6.73 10.78 -14.31
C ASP A 195 -7.53 9.57 -14.81
N SER A 196 -7.41 9.26 -16.09
CA SER A 196 -8.03 8.06 -16.68
C SER A 196 -7.61 6.77 -15.96
N GLN A 197 -6.45 6.76 -15.35
CA GLN A 197 -5.88 5.63 -14.61
C GLN A 197 -6.71 5.25 -13.37
N HIS A 198 -7.33 6.24 -12.70
CA HIS A 198 -8.28 5.96 -11.62
C HIS A 198 -9.48 5.16 -12.13
N ALA A 199 -10.06 5.55 -13.26
CA ALA A 199 -11.21 4.87 -13.86
C ALA A 199 -10.88 3.45 -14.35
N LEU A 200 -9.61 3.14 -14.68
CA LEU A 200 -9.19 1.78 -15.01
C LEU A 200 -9.36 0.81 -13.83
N ILE A 201 -9.25 1.31 -12.60
CA ILE A 201 -9.38 0.49 -11.39
C ILE A 201 -10.83 0.51 -10.90
N ASP A 202 -11.42 1.72 -10.77
CA ASP A 202 -12.78 1.86 -10.27
C ASP A 202 -13.78 1.33 -11.31
N ARG A 203 -14.37 0.17 -11.04
CA ARG A 203 -15.32 -0.51 -11.93
C ARG A 203 -14.70 -0.93 -13.26
N SER A 204 -13.59 -1.64 -13.23
CA SER A 204 -12.85 -2.10 -14.41
C SER A 204 -13.70 -2.94 -15.39
N GLY A 205 -14.81 -3.54 -14.92
CA GLY A 205 -15.69 -4.40 -15.73
C GLY A 205 -15.08 -5.74 -16.11
N ARG A 206 -14.00 -6.16 -15.42
CA ARG A 206 -13.34 -7.46 -15.63
C ARG A 206 -14.15 -8.60 -15.01
N PRO A 207 -13.92 -9.86 -15.41
CA PRO A 207 -14.51 -11.01 -14.73
C PRO A 207 -14.19 -11.05 -13.23
N GLY A 208 -15.14 -11.55 -12.43
CA GLY A 208 -14.98 -11.68 -10.99
C GLY A 208 -15.32 -10.41 -10.21
N LEU A 209 -14.78 -10.29 -9.00
CA LEU A 209 -15.01 -9.13 -8.12
C LEU A 209 -14.13 -7.95 -8.54
N ASN A 210 -14.78 -6.86 -8.93
CA ASN A 210 -14.11 -5.63 -9.32
C ASN A 210 -13.80 -4.74 -8.11
N TYR A 211 -12.79 -3.91 -8.26
CA TYR A 211 -12.49 -2.87 -7.28
C TYR A 211 -13.43 -1.67 -7.40
N ARG A 212 -13.72 -1.08 -6.26
CA ARG A 212 -14.45 0.16 -6.08
C ARG A 212 -13.65 1.07 -5.17
N ASP A 213 -13.62 2.33 -5.53
CA ASP A 213 -13.01 3.34 -4.68
C ASP A 213 -13.76 3.49 -3.35
N ALA A 214 -13.09 3.17 -2.25
CA ALA A 214 -13.68 3.17 -0.92
C ALA A 214 -14.16 4.57 -0.46
N TRP A 215 -13.57 5.65 -0.96
CA TRP A 215 -14.02 7.01 -0.66
C TRP A 215 -15.48 7.21 -1.07
N THR A 216 -15.85 6.69 -2.23
CA THR A 216 -17.21 6.85 -2.75
C THR A 216 -18.26 6.06 -1.98
N ALA A 217 -17.87 5.00 -1.25
CA ALA A 217 -18.79 4.23 -0.40
C ALA A 217 -19.31 5.07 0.78
N ASN A 218 -18.43 5.84 1.40
CA ASN A 218 -18.75 6.58 2.63
C ASN A 218 -19.00 8.07 2.37
N ARG A 219 -18.45 8.60 1.28
CA ARG A 219 -18.50 10.05 0.95
C ARG A 219 -18.95 10.30 -0.49
N PRO A 220 -20.13 9.82 -0.90
CA PRO A 220 -20.60 9.97 -2.28
C PRO A 220 -20.72 11.47 -2.65
N GLY A 221 -20.12 11.83 -3.79
CA GLY A 221 -20.18 13.20 -4.33
C GLY A 221 -19.39 14.25 -3.55
N ARG A 222 -18.63 13.88 -2.51
CA ARG A 222 -17.73 14.80 -1.81
C ARG A 222 -16.36 14.83 -2.47
N PRO A 223 -15.73 16.02 -2.60
CA PRO A 223 -14.34 16.14 -3.02
C PRO A 223 -13.44 15.29 -2.15
N ARG A 224 -12.38 14.76 -2.74
CA ARG A 224 -11.34 14.05 -1.98
C ARG A 224 -10.55 15.01 -1.12
N ALA A 225 -10.17 14.54 0.06
CA ALA A 225 -9.14 15.20 0.83
C ALA A 225 -7.79 14.98 0.15
N PRO A 226 -6.91 15.98 0.12
CA PRO A 226 -5.56 15.81 -0.38
C PRO A 226 -4.76 14.86 0.52
N THR A 227 -3.89 14.06 -0.10
CA THR A 227 -3.02 13.12 0.59
C THR A 227 -1.54 13.43 0.43
N CYS A 228 -1.19 14.49 -0.32
CA CYS A 228 0.18 14.98 -0.47
C CYS A 228 0.16 16.49 -0.75
N GLY A 229 1.35 17.13 -0.67
CA GLY A 229 1.53 18.54 -1.02
C GLY A 229 0.87 19.55 -0.07
N ILE A 230 0.38 19.13 1.09
CA ILE A 230 -0.21 20.06 2.07
C ILE A 230 0.88 20.91 2.70
N TYR A 231 1.99 20.32 3.09
CA TYR A 231 3.10 20.96 3.81
C TYR A 231 4.35 21.10 2.96
N ASP A 232 4.68 20.15 2.10
CA ASP A 232 5.84 20.20 1.20
C ASP A 232 5.50 20.92 -0.11
N ARG A 233 5.73 22.23 -0.12
CA ARG A 233 5.55 23.07 -1.29
C ARG A 233 6.71 23.02 -2.28
N ALA A 234 7.86 22.51 -1.88
CA ALA A 234 9.03 22.42 -2.74
C ALA A 234 8.88 21.27 -3.76
N GLN A 235 8.38 20.14 -3.30
CA GLN A 235 8.09 18.98 -4.17
C GLN A 235 6.75 19.15 -4.91
N TRP A 236 5.75 19.76 -4.26
CA TRP A 236 4.38 19.91 -4.74
C TRP A 236 4.07 21.38 -5.03
N ALA A 237 4.73 21.96 -6.04
CA ALA A 237 4.60 23.39 -6.36
C ALA A 237 3.17 23.80 -6.77
N ASP A 238 2.42 22.88 -7.38
CA ASP A 238 1.03 23.09 -7.81
C ASP A 238 0.02 23.01 -6.64
N GLY A 239 0.47 22.62 -5.47
CA GLY A 239 -0.32 22.56 -4.25
C GLY A 239 -0.77 21.16 -3.86
N PRO A 240 -1.72 21.06 -2.90
CA PRO A 240 -2.20 19.79 -2.40
C PRO A 240 -2.89 18.95 -3.48
N ASP A 241 -2.62 17.65 -3.48
CA ASP A 241 -3.16 16.68 -4.43
C ASP A 241 -3.55 15.38 -3.72
N CYS A 242 -4.31 14.50 -4.40
CA CYS A 242 -4.67 13.18 -3.90
C CYS A 242 -4.02 12.11 -4.76
N ARG A 243 -2.98 11.46 -4.23
CA ARG A 243 -2.20 10.40 -4.91
C ARG A 243 -2.36 9.03 -4.25
N ASP A 244 -2.89 9.01 -3.04
CA ASP A 244 -3.06 7.80 -2.26
C ASP A 244 -4.52 7.38 -2.28
N PHE A 245 -4.77 6.08 -2.42
CA PHE A 245 -6.12 5.55 -2.54
C PHE A 245 -6.27 4.27 -1.73
N ILE A 246 -7.53 3.94 -1.41
CA ILE A 246 -7.96 2.63 -0.95
C ILE A 246 -9.10 2.19 -1.87
N PHE A 247 -8.88 1.07 -2.55
CA PHE A 247 -9.90 0.38 -3.33
C PHE A 247 -10.31 -0.90 -2.60
N VAL A 248 -11.58 -1.20 -2.58
CA VAL A 248 -12.13 -2.45 -2.02
C VAL A 248 -12.91 -3.20 -3.09
N THR A 249 -12.94 -4.51 -3.03
CA THR A 249 -13.80 -5.30 -3.92
C THR A 249 -15.29 -5.03 -3.64
N GLU A 250 -16.14 -5.24 -4.64
CA GLU A 250 -17.56 -4.88 -4.60
C GLU A 250 -18.31 -5.49 -3.43
N ASP A 251 -17.96 -6.71 -3.02
CA ASP A 251 -18.51 -7.38 -1.85
C ASP A 251 -18.17 -6.68 -0.51
N LEU A 252 -17.01 -6.02 -0.44
CA LEU A 252 -16.59 -5.26 0.73
C LEU A 252 -17.10 -3.81 0.73
N PHE A 253 -17.64 -3.32 -0.39
CA PHE A 253 -18.01 -1.92 -0.56
C PHE A 253 -19.06 -1.44 0.46
N SER A 254 -20.06 -2.27 0.74
CA SER A 254 -21.09 -1.97 1.74
C SER A 254 -20.60 -2.08 3.20
N HIS A 255 -19.44 -2.72 3.41
CA HIS A 255 -18.82 -2.85 4.73
C HIS A 255 -18.01 -1.62 5.14
N VAL A 256 -17.74 -0.68 4.21
CA VAL A 256 -16.98 0.55 4.51
C VAL A 256 -17.78 1.43 5.46
N ARG A 257 -17.34 1.54 6.71
CA ARG A 257 -17.94 2.36 7.76
C ARG A 257 -17.41 3.78 7.76
N SER A 258 -16.11 3.91 7.65
CA SER A 258 -15.44 5.21 7.56
C SER A 258 -14.21 5.14 6.68
N ILE A 259 -13.89 6.26 6.07
CA ILE A 259 -12.62 6.52 5.39
C ILE A 259 -12.25 7.97 5.61
N ASP A 260 -11.06 8.22 6.13
CA ASP A 260 -10.58 9.55 6.48
C ASP A 260 -9.10 9.73 6.17
N VAL A 261 -8.72 10.97 5.86
CA VAL A 261 -7.33 11.41 5.69
C VAL A 261 -6.94 12.25 6.90
N ASN A 262 -5.82 11.93 7.55
CA ASN A 262 -5.26 12.81 8.58
C ASN A 262 -4.44 13.93 7.93
N ALA A 263 -5.11 14.98 7.51
CA ALA A 263 -4.49 16.14 6.88
C ALA A 263 -3.67 17.02 7.84
N ALA A 264 -3.64 16.73 9.15
CA ALA A 264 -3.00 17.58 10.15
C ALA A 264 -1.51 17.21 10.41
N THR A 265 -0.98 16.18 9.74
CA THR A 265 0.40 15.74 9.95
C THR A 265 1.34 16.19 8.83
N ASP A 266 2.53 16.62 9.21
CA ASP A 266 3.68 16.93 8.36
C ASP A 266 4.84 15.93 8.55
N ALA A 267 4.56 14.81 9.19
CA ALA A 267 5.55 13.78 9.49
C ALA A 267 6.02 13.01 8.23
N SER A 268 5.35 13.19 7.10
CA SER A 268 5.74 12.81 5.74
C SER A 268 5.24 13.89 4.78
N ASP A 269 5.71 13.92 3.55
CA ASP A 269 5.13 14.73 2.45
C ASP A 269 3.77 14.20 2.00
N HIS A 270 3.42 12.95 2.37
CA HIS A 270 2.08 12.38 2.25
C HIS A 270 1.33 12.33 3.60
N GLN A 271 0.01 12.21 3.52
CA GLN A 271 -0.90 12.10 4.66
C GLN A 271 -1.54 10.70 4.71
N PRO A 272 -1.63 10.08 5.91
CA PRO A 272 -2.18 8.74 6.04
C PRO A 272 -3.69 8.71 5.76
N ILE A 273 -4.13 7.63 5.09
CA ILE A 273 -5.54 7.30 4.92
C ILE A 273 -5.90 6.15 5.85
N ALA A 274 -6.97 6.34 6.60
CA ALA A 274 -7.53 5.35 7.51
C ALA A 274 -8.88 4.87 7.00
N ILE A 275 -9.13 3.55 7.06
CA ILE A 275 -10.41 2.93 6.71
C ILE A 275 -10.86 1.98 7.80
N GLU A 276 -12.15 1.95 8.05
CA GLU A 276 -12.81 0.95 8.89
C GLU A 276 -13.84 0.17 8.08
N LEU A 277 -13.70 -1.16 8.10
CA LEU A 277 -14.67 -2.11 7.58
C LEU A 277 -15.37 -2.79 8.77
N ALA A 278 -16.70 -2.80 8.76
CA ALA A 278 -17.53 -3.50 9.74
C ALA A 278 -18.20 -4.74 9.12
N GLU A 279 -18.71 -5.61 9.97
CA GLU A 279 -19.55 -6.74 9.59
C GLU A 279 -20.88 -6.27 8.98
#